data_a1f3231aa4555f1f5e96340a5aaaaa3d
#
_entry.id   a1f3231aa4555f1f5e96340a5aaaaa3d
#
_cell.length_a   1.000
_cell.length_b   1.000
_cell.length_c   1.000
_cell.angle_alpha   90.00
_cell.angle_beta   90.00
_cell.angle_gamma   90.00
#
_symmetry.space_group_name_H-M   'P 1'
#
loop_
_entity.id
_entity.type
_entity.pdbx_description
1 polymer ?
#
loop_
_entity_poly.entity_id
_entity_poly.type
_entity_poly.pdbx_seq_one_letter_code
_entity_poly.pdbx_strand_id
1 'polypeptide(L)'
;MTIRLLPETLVNRIAAGEVVERPASVVKELVENSIDAGAQHIDIILRDGGQTLISVTDDGCGMTAEEMTLAVERHATSKLPDDDLIHIRTLGFRGEALPSIGGIARLSIQSRTPDSAEAWKFSVEGGAKSTPEPVSHPVGTRIDVRDLFYATPARLKFLKTPRTEQNHAVEIINRLAMAHPEIGFTLSDGTRHLIRLNPAHDGQQEEQSGLCTARLERLTGIMGRDFADNAMPIEAIREAVRLTGYASLPTLNRGNAAMQFLFVNGRPVRDKLLVGALRGAYRDFLASDRYPMVALFLDVPPDAVDVNVHPAKTEVRFRDAGLVRGLIVGALKHALAETGHRASTSAADAALGAFRAEGSAAAFKSGSPSSSSPAGFGSSPVHPGLAQRAHAFHQPHPSHLPHLNAAPDARMAEDDMGEENYPLGVARAQLHATYVVAQTADGIVIVDQHAAHERLVHERIKNAMESGGVQRQGLLIPEVVELEGPAVDRLIARAEELAEMGLVLEAFGEGAVVVRETPALLGEIDIKGLIRDLADDLAEMDEALSLRNRLGDVCASLACHSSVRAGRKMNALLREMEATPHSGQCSHGRPTYVELKLHDIEKLFGRR
;
A
#
# COMPACT_ATOMS: atom_id res chain seq x y z
N MET A 1 12.51 46.61 25.65
CA MET A 1 12.96 45.26 26.05
C MET A 1 14.45 45.20 25.81
N THR A 2 15.24 44.74 26.75
CA THR A 2 16.70 44.63 26.63
C THR A 2 17.07 43.20 26.18
N ILE A 3 17.96 43.08 25.19
CA ILE A 3 18.52 41.82 24.74
C ILE A 3 19.42 41.26 25.86
N ARG A 4 19.26 39.98 26.20
CA ARG A 4 20.09 39.28 27.20
C ARG A 4 20.46 37.88 26.76
N LEU A 5 21.59 37.38 27.21
CA LEU A 5 21.95 35.97 27.08
C LEU A 5 21.03 35.11 27.94
N LEU A 6 20.47 34.06 27.37
CA LEU A 6 19.64 33.11 28.10
C LEU A 6 20.53 32.11 28.87
N PRO A 7 20.10 31.64 30.06
CA PRO A 7 20.77 30.56 30.74
C PRO A 7 20.78 29.30 29.85
N GLU A 8 21.87 28.51 29.93
CA GLU A 8 22.08 27.31 29.11
C GLU A 8 20.93 26.30 29.24
N THR A 9 20.40 26.11 30.46
CA THR A 9 19.23 25.23 30.69
C THR A 9 17.99 25.70 29.93
N LEU A 10 17.77 27.01 29.78
CA LEU A 10 16.64 27.55 29.02
C LEU A 10 16.87 27.41 27.51
N VAL A 11 18.10 27.64 27.05
CA VAL A 11 18.51 27.41 25.66
C VAL A 11 18.30 25.94 25.28
N ASN A 12 18.69 25.01 26.17
CA ASN A 12 18.47 23.56 25.97
C ASN A 12 17.01 23.19 25.86
N ARG A 13 16.13 23.79 26.68
CA ARG A 13 14.67 23.55 26.61
C ARG A 13 14.03 24.12 25.33
N ILE A 14 14.52 25.28 24.84
CA ILE A 14 14.03 25.86 23.60
C ILE A 14 14.44 24.98 22.41
N ALA A 15 15.72 24.62 22.30
CA ALA A 15 16.22 23.75 21.22
C ALA A 15 15.63 22.33 21.28
N ALA A 16 15.47 21.76 22.49
CA ALA A 16 14.75 20.50 22.64
C ALA A 16 13.35 20.56 22.03
N GLY A 17 12.79 21.78 21.96
CA GLY A 17 11.51 22.03 21.33
C GLY A 17 11.47 21.81 19.83
N GLU A 18 12.56 21.99 19.17
CA GLU A 18 12.68 21.81 17.72
C GLU A 18 13.09 20.38 17.35
N VAL A 19 13.80 19.69 18.25
CA VAL A 19 14.31 18.33 18.04
C VAL A 19 13.30 17.26 18.50
N VAL A 20 12.66 17.49 19.65
CA VAL A 20 11.74 16.53 20.29
C VAL A 20 10.32 17.07 20.32
N GLU A 21 9.53 16.70 19.35
CA GLU A 21 8.10 17.07 19.26
C GLU A 21 7.19 16.10 20.03
N ARG A 22 7.54 14.81 20.03
CA ARG A 22 6.73 13.72 20.57
C ARG A 22 7.58 12.52 21.00
N PRO A 23 7.03 11.53 21.75
CA PRO A 23 7.76 10.31 22.14
C PRO A 23 8.42 9.57 20.97
N ALA A 24 7.73 9.47 19.83
CA ALA A 24 8.23 8.83 18.63
C ALA A 24 9.52 9.49 18.07
N SER A 25 9.70 10.81 18.25
CA SER A 25 10.94 11.51 17.88
C SER A 25 12.11 11.05 18.76
N VAL A 26 11.88 10.87 20.07
CA VAL A 26 12.89 10.34 21.00
C VAL A 26 13.28 8.92 20.60
N VAL A 27 12.29 8.05 20.36
CA VAL A 27 12.52 6.66 19.90
C VAL A 27 13.37 6.66 18.63
N LYS A 28 13.05 7.49 17.66
CA LYS A 28 13.80 7.61 16.40
C LYS A 28 15.29 7.91 16.66
N GLU A 29 15.56 8.99 17.37
CA GLU A 29 16.94 9.42 17.62
C GLU A 29 17.74 8.38 18.42
N LEU A 30 17.13 7.72 19.42
CA LEU A 30 17.80 6.68 20.20
C LEU A 30 18.08 5.42 19.38
N VAL A 31 17.10 4.97 18.58
CA VAL A 31 17.28 3.79 17.71
C VAL A 31 18.30 4.07 16.60
N GLU A 32 18.28 5.27 15.99
CA GLU A 32 19.31 5.68 15.03
C GLU A 32 20.72 5.66 15.66
N ASN A 33 20.84 6.06 16.93
CA ASN A 33 22.12 5.99 17.64
C ASN A 33 22.56 4.54 17.87
N SER A 34 21.65 3.64 18.22
CA SER A 34 21.95 2.21 18.37
C SER A 34 22.37 1.55 17.06
N ILE A 35 21.73 1.90 15.93
CA ILE A 35 22.14 1.46 14.59
C ILE A 35 23.55 1.97 14.26
N ASP A 36 23.82 3.27 14.49
CA ASP A 36 25.12 3.87 14.25
C ASP A 36 26.23 3.28 15.17
N ALA A 37 25.85 2.73 16.36
CA ALA A 37 26.75 2.01 17.26
C ALA A 37 27.05 0.58 16.81
N GLY A 38 26.50 0.13 15.68
CA GLY A 38 26.70 -1.22 15.14
C GLY A 38 25.95 -2.32 15.89
N ALA A 39 24.83 -1.99 16.52
CA ALA A 39 23.99 -2.97 17.21
C ALA A 39 23.44 -4.02 16.25
N GLN A 40 23.38 -5.28 16.73
CA GLN A 40 22.71 -6.38 16.03
C GLN A 40 21.30 -6.63 16.58
N HIS A 41 21.05 -6.24 17.83
CA HIS A 41 19.74 -6.34 18.47
C HIS A 41 19.41 -5.05 19.20
N ILE A 42 18.18 -4.56 19.01
CA ILE A 42 17.67 -3.35 19.64
C ILE A 42 16.33 -3.67 20.31
N ASP A 43 16.30 -3.57 21.65
CA ASP A 43 15.11 -3.78 22.46
C ASP A 43 14.52 -2.45 22.93
N ILE A 44 13.24 -2.21 22.63
CA ILE A 44 12.53 -0.99 22.96
C ILE A 44 11.35 -1.30 23.88
N ILE A 45 11.22 -0.53 24.98
CA ILE A 45 10.08 -0.58 25.89
C ILE A 45 9.44 0.80 25.96
N LEU A 46 8.12 0.86 25.72
CA LEU A 46 7.33 2.10 25.82
C LEU A 46 6.22 1.90 26.85
N ARG A 47 6.16 2.76 27.88
CA ARG A 47 4.99 2.83 28.76
C ARG A 47 4.21 4.09 28.50
N ASP A 48 2.89 3.97 28.49
CA ASP A 48 1.96 5.07 28.21
C ASP A 48 2.30 5.81 26.89
N GLY A 49 2.59 5.01 25.83
CA GLY A 49 2.99 5.58 24.53
C GLY A 49 4.32 6.33 24.54
N GLY A 50 5.17 6.08 25.54
CA GLY A 50 6.48 6.73 25.73
C GLY A 50 6.43 8.00 26.59
N GLN A 51 5.29 8.34 27.19
CA GLN A 51 5.20 9.50 28.07
C GLN A 51 5.87 9.23 29.43
N THR A 52 5.62 8.04 30.01
CA THR A 52 6.16 7.64 31.31
C THR A 52 7.55 7.02 31.19
N LEU A 53 7.77 6.18 30.18
CA LEU A 53 9.05 5.51 29.95
C LEU A 53 9.26 5.24 28.46
N ILE A 54 10.46 5.61 27.98
CA ILE A 54 11.08 5.10 26.77
C ILE A 54 12.39 4.46 27.20
N SER A 55 12.56 3.17 26.99
CA SER A 55 13.82 2.44 27.23
C SER A 55 14.29 1.84 25.93
N VAL A 56 15.52 2.14 25.53
CA VAL A 56 16.18 1.54 24.35
C VAL A 56 17.44 0.87 24.85
N THR A 57 17.57 -0.42 24.56
CA THR A 57 18.74 -1.23 24.91
C THR A 57 19.31 -1.83 23.63
N ASP A 58 20.62 -1.71 23.44
CA ASP A 58 21.35 -2.27 22.32
C ASP A 58 22.59 -3.05 22.74
N ASP A 59 23.10 -3.88 21.86
CA ASP A 59 24.32 -4.66 21.98
C ASP A 59 25.48 -4.07 21.15
N GLY A 60 25.46 -2.77 20.89
CA GLY A 60 26.48 -2.06 20.11
C GLY A 60 27.82 -1.87 20.83
N CYS A 61 28.67 -0.99 20.30
CA CYS A 61 30.02 -0.76 20.81
C CYS A 61 30.11 -0.21 22.25
N GLY A 62 29.01 0.31 22.81
CA GLY A 62 29.00 0.94 24.12
C GLY A 62 29.74 2.26 24.20
N MET A 63 29.86 2.82 25.42
CA MET A 63 30.54 4.08 25.74
C MET A 63 31.32 3.95 27.06
N THR A 64 32.46 4.62 27.15
CA THR A 64 33.20 4.81 28.40
C THR A 64 32.52 5.86 29.28
N ALA A 65 32.95 5.98 30.58
CA ALA A 65 32.42 7.01 31.48
C ALA A 65 32.65 8.43 30.99
N GLU A 66 33.80 8.70 30.35
CA GLU A 66 34.14 9.98 29.74
C GLU A 66 33.26 10.26 28.54
N GLU A 67 33.09 9.29 27.65
CA GLU A 67 32.23 9.43 26.46
C GLU A 67 30.77 9.67 26.84
N MET A 68 30.24 9.01 27.87
CA MET A 68 28.87 9.27 28.34
C MET A 68 28.67 10.70 28.83
N THR A 69 29.68 11.29 29.49
CA THR A 69 29.60 12.69 29.94
C THR A 69 29.68 13.67 28.76
N LEU A 70 30.45 13.33 27.73
CA LEU A 70 30.54 14.12 26.50
C LEU A 70 29.30 13.97 25.64
N ALA A 71 28.68 12.78 25.56
CA ALA A 71 27.53 12.51 24.72
C ALA A 71 26.29 13.36 25.08
N VAL A 72 26.23 13.91 26.27
CA VAL A 72 25.15 14.83 26.71
C VAL A 72 25.54 16.30 26.61
N GLU A 73 26.73 16.61 26.10
CA GLU A 73 27.15 17.96 25.75
C GLU A 73 26.62 18.33 24.36
N ARG A 74 26.35 19.63 24.14
CA ARG A 74 25.95 20.10 22.82
C ARG A 74 27.11 20.09 21.85
N HIS A 75 26.77 19.74 20.61
CA HIS A 75 27.72 19.71 19.51
C HIS A 75 28.86 18.68 19.71
N ALA A 76 28.72 17.76 20.66
CA ALA A 76 29.62 16.63 20.83
C ALA A 76 29.12 15.46 19.96
N THR A 77 29.92 15.03 19.01
CA THR A 77 29.59 13.93 18.10
C THR A 77 30.84 13.15 17.73
N SER A 78 30.74 11.83 17.68
CA SER A 78 31.76 10.94 17.12
C SER A 78 31.57 10.66 15.62
N LYS A 79 30.56 11.27 15.00
CA LYS A 79 30.04 10.90 13.68
C LYS A 79 30.48 11.83 12.55
N LEU A 80 31.36 12.78 12.84
CA LEU A 80 31.98 13.71 11.88
C LEU A 80 33.51 13.68 12.03
N PRO A 81 34.21 12.66 11.51
CA PRO A 81 35.65 12.49 11.76
C PRO A 81 36.52 13.60 11.12
N ASP A 82 36.07 14.21 10.03
CA ASP A 82 36.88 15.16 9.23
C ASP A 82 36.22 16.53 9.03
N ASP A 83 35.26 16.93 9.89
CA ASP A 83 34.44 18.14 9.74
C ASP A 83 33.70 18.24 8.39
N ASP A 84 33.58 17.11 7.68
CA ASP A 84 32.92 17.03 6.37
C ASP A 84 31.41 16.84 6.49
N LEU A 85 30.66 17.88 6.20
CA LEU A 85 29.21 17.88 6.18
C LEU A 85 28.62 17.36 4.85
N ILE A 86 29.46 17.06 3.86
CA ILE A 86 29.01 16.57 2.54
C ILE A 86 28.87 15.05 2.55
N HIS A 87 29.81 14.33 3.15
CA HIS A 87 29.85 12.87 3.14
C HIS A 87 29.31 12.24 4.43
N ILE A 88 28.08 12.61 4.83
CA ILE A 88 27.43 12.07 6.03
C ILE A 88 26.99 10.63 5.75
N ARG A 89 27.66 9.64 6.37
CA ARG A 89 27.36 8.20 6.26
C ARG A 89 26.50 7.68 7.41
N THR A 90 26.47 8.36 8.55
CA THR A 90 25.73 7.98 9.76
C THR A 90 24.32 8.55 9.76
N LEU A 91 23.38 7.93 10.46
CA LEU A 91 21.99 8.41 10.61
C LEU A 91 21.92 9.69 11.46
N GLY A 92 22.73 9.80 12.53
CA GLY A 92 22.89 11.00 13.36
C GLY A 92 24.21 11.72 13.04
N PHE A 93 24.26 13.05 13.21
CA PHE A 93 25.51 13.82 13.04
C PHE A 93 25.57 15.14 13.84
N ARG A 94 24.44 15.67 14.35
CA ARG A 94 24.37 17.00 14.96
C ARG A 94 24.83 17.09 16.41
N GLY A 95 24.92 15.96 17.14
CA GLY A 95 25.28 15.95 18.57
C GLY A 95 24.27 16.70 19.46
N GLU A 96 22.99 16.72 19.14
CA GLU A 96 21.95 17.50 19.85
C GLU A 96 20.85 16.64 20.46
N ALA A 97 20.73 15.35 20.11
CA ALA A 97 19.62 14.49 20.55
C ALA A 97 19.64 14.26 22.07
N LEU A 98 20.74 13.70 22.61
CA LEU A 98 20.83 13.40 24.04
C LEU A 98 20.78 14.63 24.95
N PRO A 99 21.51 15.76 24.65
CA PRO A 99 21.35 16.98 25.45
C PRO A 99 19.93 17.55 25.42
N SER A 100 19.25 17.48 24.27
CA SER A 100 17.86 17.93 24.15
C SER A 100 16.91 17.06 24.97
N ILE A 101 17.04 15.73 24.91
CA ILE A 101 16.23 14.79 25.70
C ILE A 101 16.46 15.01 27.19
N GLY A 102 17.74 15.09 27.63
CA GLY A 102 18.10 15.32 29.03
C GLY A 102 17.63 16.66 29.58
N GLY A 103 17.43 17.67 28.73
CA GLY A 103 16.89 18.97 29.10
C GLY A 103 15.39 18.99 29.40
N ILE A 104 14.62 18.03 28.89
CA ILE A 104 13.15 17.98 29.01
C ILE A 104 12.61 16.74 29.74
N ALA A 105 13.46 15.73 29.96
CA ALA A 105 13.12 14.45 30.57
C ALA A 105 14.14 14.07 31.64
N ARG A 106 13.89 12.97 32.34
CA ARG A 106 14.86 12.29 33.20
C ARG A 106 15.55 11.21 32.37
N LEU A 107 16.78 11.49 31.96
CA LEU A 107 17.61 10.62 31.15
C LEU A 107 18.56 9.82 32.03
N SER A 108 18.66 8.50 31.83
CA SER A 108 19.66 7.62 32.42
C SER A 108 20.32 6.80 31.34
N ILE A 109 21.64 6.79 31.30
CA ILE A 109 22.46 6.04 30.35
C ILE A 109 23.23 5.00 31.16
N GLN A 110 23.22 3.75 30.73
CA GLN A 110 24.05 2.67 31.24
C GLN A 110 24.79 2.07 30.06
N SER A 111 26.12 1.94 30.19
CA SER A 111 26.89 1.46 29.03
C SER A 111 28.17 0.74 29.47
N ARG A 112 28.60 -0.20 28.62
CA ARG A 112 29.86 -0.93 28.73
C ARG A 112 30.45 -1.16 27.32
N THR A 113 31.74 -0.87 27.19
CA THR A 113 32.49 -1.20 25.96
C THR A 113 33.00 -2.65 26.00
N PRO A 114 33.28 -3.30 24.84
CA PRO A 114 33.82 -4.67 24.80
C PRO A 114 35.13 -4.84 25.57
N ASP A 115 35.98 -3.80 25.54
CA ASP A 115 37.33 -3.83 26.15
C ASP A 115 37.33 -3.52 27.63
N SER A 116 36.18 -3.14 28.23
CA SER A 116 36.04 -2.79 29.64
C SER A 116 35.35 -3.89 30.42
N ALA A 117 35.92 -4.23 31.62
CA ALA A 117 35.25 -5.08 32.57
C ALA A 117 34.14 -4.35 33.36
N GLU A 118 34.19 -3.03 33.41
CA GLU A 118 33.31 -2.17 34.17
C GLU A 118 32.27 -1.53 33.29
N ALA A 119 31.03 -1.49 33.79
CA ALA A 119 29.93 -0.72 33.19
C ALA A 119 29.65 0.50 34.06
N TRP A 120 29.19 1.55 33.42
CA TRP A 120 28.94 2.84 34.05
C TRP A 120 27.48 3.29 33.84
N LYS A 121 26.97 4.02 34.83
CA LYS A 121 25.67 4.68 34.78
C LYS A 121 25.85 6.17 34.96
N PHE A 122 25.17 6.95 34.10
CA PHE A 122 25.17 8.41 34.12
C PHE A 122 23.73 8.91 34.00
N SER A 123 23.38 9.98 34.71
CA SER A 123 22.00 10.51 34.68
C SER A 123 21.97 12.01 34.45
N VAL A 124 20.94 12.48 33.74
CA VAL A 124 20.65 13.89 33.53
C VAL A 124 19.17 14.15 33.87
N GLU A 125 18.91 15.09 34.76
CA GLU A 125 17.56 15.48 35.17
C GLU A 125 17.33 16.97 34.92
N GLY A 126 16.52 17.30 33.89
CA GLY A 126 16.22 18.70 33.55
C GLY A 126 17.45 19.57 33.23
N GLY A 127 18.53 18.93 32.77
CA GLY A 127 19.81 19.56 32.49
C GLY A 127 20.85 19.45 33.61
N ALA A 128 20.48 18.97 34.83
CA ALA A 128 21.43 18.71 35.90
C ALA A 128 22.09 17.34 35.69
N LYS A 129 23.43 17.26 35.66
CA LYS A 129 24.21 16.06 35.38
C LYS A 129 24.69 15.43 36.67
N SER A 130 24.63 14.08 36.77
CA SER A 130 25.24 13.31 37.89
C SER A 130 26.73 13.06 37.63
N THR A 131 27.41 12.44 38.56
CA THR A 131 28.72 11.81 38.34
C THR A 131 28.49 10.37 37.84
N PRO A 132 29.35 9.84 36.95
CA PRO A 132 29.30 8.43 36.57
C PRO A 132 29.45 7.49 37.76
N GLU A 133 28.59 6.49 37.86
CA GLU A 133 28.58 5.48 38.93
C GLU A 133 28.78 4.09 38.30
N PRO A 134 29.59 3.19 38.95
CA PRO A 134 29.74 1.83 38.44
C PRO A 134 28.43 1.03 38.59
N VAL A 135 28.11 0.22 37.57
CA VAL A 135 26.90 -0.59 37.53
C VAL A 135 27.21 -1.92 36.82
N SER A 136 26.33 -2.91 36.94
CA SER A 136 26.40 -4.14 36.14
C SER A 136 25.59 -4.00 34.87
N HIS A 137 26.23 -4.12 33.72
CA HIS A 137 25.56 -4.08 32.41
C HIS A 137 26.33 -4.97 31.39
N PRO A 138 25.65 -5.68 30.48
CA PRO A 138 26.33 -6.35 29.37
C PRO A 138 27.02 -5.35 28.45
N VAL A 139 27.80 -5.82 27.48
CA VAL A 139 28.33 -4.97 26.40
C VAL A 139 27.18 -4.33 25.65
N GLY A 140 27.28 -3.04 25.32
CA GLY A 140 26.25 -2.25 24.67
C GLY A 140 25.76 -1.08 25.51
N THR A 141 24.62 -0.52 25.16
CA THR A 141 24.08 0.68 25.81
C THR A 141 22.58 0.49 26.14
N ARG A 142 22.18 1.00 27.30
CA ARG A 142 20.78 1.16 27.68
C ARG A 142 20.51 2.63 28.01
N ILE A 143 19.50 3.20 27.37
CA ILE A 143 19.04 4.56 27.61
C ILE A 143 17.60 4.52 28.07
N ASP A 144 17.35 4.99 29.31
CA ASP A 144 16.01 5.16 29.88
C ASP A 144 15.66 6.65 29.87
N VAL A 145 14.56 7.03 29.25
CA VAL A 145 13.96 8.37 29.28
C VAL A 145 12.64 8.28 30.02
N ARG A 146 12.58 8.93 31.18
CA ARG A 146 11.41 8.91 32.04
C ARG A 146 10.76 10.27 32.10
N ASP A 147 9.44 10.28 32.29
CA ASP A 147 8.63 11.49 32.49
C ASP A 147 8.90 12.55 31.40
N LEU A 148 8.75 12.14 30.14
CA LEU A 148 9.00 13.02 28.99
C LEU A 148 8.17 14.30 29.10
N PHE A 149 8.80 15.45 28.89
CA PHE A 149 8.24 16.79 29.02
C PHE A 149 7.93 17.26 30.46
N TYR A 150 8.42 16.59 31.52
CA TYR A 150 8.19 17.09 32.86
C TYR A 150 8.74 18.49 33.09
N ALA A 151 9.88 18.85 32.46
CA ALA A 151 10.47 20.19 32.53
C ALA A 151 9.78 21.21 31.57
N THR A 152 8.89 20.75 30.72
CA THR A 152 8.11 21.56 29.76
C THR A 152 6.64 21.13 29.73
N PRO A 153 5.89 21.27 30.84
CA PRO A 153 4.56 20.70 31.01
C PRO A 153 3.52 21.22 30.02
N ALA A 154 3.74 22.40 29.43
CA ALA A 154 2.87 22.92 28.37
C ALA A 154 2.80 21.98 27.14
N ARG A 155 3.89 21.23 26.85
CA ARG A 155 3.96 20.30 25.72
C ARG A 155 3.14 19.03 25.93
N LEU A 156 2.96 18.57 27.16
CA LEU A 156 2.10 17.43 27.47
C LEU A 156 0.67 17.61 26.94
N LYS A 157 0.19 18.87 26.88
CA LYS A 157 -1.15 19.19 26.38
C LYS A 157 -1.32 18.99 24.88
N PHE A 158 -0.23 18.89 24.12
CA PHE A 158 -0.24 18.70 22.67
C PHE A 158 -0.07 17.24 22.27
N LEU A 159 0.27 16.36 23.20
CA LEU A 159 0.36 14.94 22.95
C LEU A 159 -1.02 14.34 22.68
N LYS A 160 -1.06 13.39 21.80
CA LYS A 160 -2.26 12.59 21.51
C LYS A 160 -2.46 11.53 22.60
N THR A 161 -3.44 10.66 22.41
CA THR A 161 -3.66 9.52 23.32
C THR A 161 -2.43 8.61 23.35
N PRO A 162 -2.15 7.91 24.48
CA PRO A 162 -1.03 6.98 24.57
C PRO A 162 -0.98 5.96 23.42
N ARG A 163 -2.16 5.47 23.00
CA ARG A 163 -2.27 4.53 21.87
C ARG A 163 -1.84 5.17 20.54
N THR A 164 -2.17 6.44 20.32
CA THR A 164 -1.77 7.16 19.09
C THR A 164 -0.26 7.39 19.07
N GLU A 165 0.34 7.81 20.20
CA GLU A 165 1.78 8.01 20.30
C GLU A 165 2.54 6.68 20.14
N GLN A 166 2.01 5.58 20.70
CA GLN A 166 2.54 4.24 20.49
C GLN A 166 2.53 3.83 19.01
N ASN A 167 1.44 4.10 18.29
CA ASN A 167 1.35 3.79 16.86
C ASN A 167 2.37 4.59 16.03
N HIS A 168 2.65 5.84 16.39
CA HIS A 168 3.71 6.62 15.74
C HIS A 168 5.10 6.01 15.99
N ALA A 169 5.37 5.52 17.20
CA ALA A 169 6.63 4.84 17.49
C ALA A 169 6.75 3.52 16.70
N VAL A 170 5.67 2.71 16.65
CA VAL A 170 5.61 1.49 15.83
C VAL A 170 5.94 1.80 14.36
N GLU A 171 5.35 2.85 13.80
CA GLU A 171 5.61 3.25 12.41
C GLU A 171 7.09 3.60 12.18
N ILE A 172 7.70 4.35 13.09
CA ILE A 172 9.14 4.72 13.00
C ILE A 172 10.03 3.49 13.07
N ILE A 173 9.78 2.59 14.03
CA ILE A 173 10.58 1.36 14.19
C ILE A 173 10.43 0.48 12.96
N ASN A 174 9.23 0.30 12.41
CA ASN A 174 9.02 -0.46 11.19
C ASN A 174 9.82 0.13 10.01
N ARG A 175 9.85 1.46 9.87
CA ARG A 175 10.65 2.12 8.82
C ARG A 175 12.15 1.89 8.99
N LEU A 176 12.68 2.04 10.20
CA LEU A 176 14.09 1.77 10.48
C LEU A 176 14.43 0.28 10.28
N ALA A 177 13.56 -0.62 10.73
CA ALA A 177 13.74 -2.05 10.55
C ALA A 177 13.69 -2.51 9.08
N MET A 178 12.93 -1.83 8.22
CA MET A 178 12.93 -2.10 6.77
C MET A 178 14.26 -1.69 6.12
N ALA A 179 14.87 -0.60 6.61
CA ALA A 179 16.17 -0.12 6.10
C ALA A 179 17.33 -1.01 6.56
N HIS A 180 17.17 -1.68 7.71
CA HIS A 180 18.20 -2.49 8.37
C HIS A 180 17.70 -3.92 8.64
N PRO A 181 17.54 -4.75 7.58
CA PRO A 181 17.04 -6.12 7.73
C PRO A 181 17.97 -7.01 8.57
N GLU A 182 19.27 -6.69 8.63
CA GLU A 182 20.31 -7.39 9.40
C GLU A 182 20.17 -7.23 10.91
N ILE A 183 19.42 -6.22 11.38
CA ILE A 183 19.26 -5.92 12.82
C ILE A 183 17.95 -6.51 13.34
N GLY A 184 17.99 -7.14 14.52
CA GLY A 184 16.81 -7.57 15.26
C GLY A 184 16.16 -6.42 16.01
N PHE A 185 14.82 -6.29 15.94
CA PHE A 185 14.07 -5.25 16.66
C PHE A 185 12.97 -5.88 17.50
N THR A 186 12.90 -5.49 18.77
CA THR A 186 11.72 -5.77 19.59
C THR A 186 11.14 -4.48 20.15
N LEU A 187 9.83 -4.38 20.18
CA LEU A 187 9.10 -3.31 20.85
C LEU A 187 8.03 -3.92 21.75
N SER A 188 8.01 -3.52 23.01
CA SER A 188 6.97 -3.90 23.95
C SER A 188 6.37 -2.70 24.67
N ASP A 189 5.14 -2.84 25.18
CA ASP A 189 4.51 -1.86 26.07
C ASP A 189 4.80 -2.16 27.58
N GLY A 190 5.70 -3.10 27.83
CA GLY A 190 6.04 -3.61 29.17
C GLY A 190 5.18 -4.81 29.60
N THR A 191 4.11 -5.14 28.87
CA THR A 191 3.25 -6.31 29.11
C THR A 191 3.19 -7.26 27.93
N ARG A 192 3.16 -6.73 26.71
CA ARG A 192 3.06 -7.49 25.46
C ARG A 192 4.05 -6.95 24.42
N HIS A 193 4.47 -7.84 23.53
CA HIS A 193 5.25 -7.46 22.36
C HIS A 193 4.34 -6.88 21.27
N LEU A 194 4.72 -5.72 20.76
CA LEU A 194 4.07 -5.03 19.63
C LEU A 194 4.79 -5.31 18.32
N ILE A 195 6.12 -5.39 18.36
CA ILE A 195 7.00 -5.73 17.26
C ILE A 195 7.97 -6.80 17.73
N ARG A 196 8.21 -7.79 16.89
CA ARG A 196 9.28 -8.78 17.04
C ARG A 196 9.77 -9.16 15.65
N LEU A 197 10.90 -8.59 15.27
CA LEU A 197 11.55 -8.78 13.99
C LEU A 197 12.95 -9.35 14.23
N ASN A 198 13.16 -10.59 13.87
CA ASN A 198 14.48 -11.22 13.98
C ASN A 198 15.41 -10.67 12.89
N PRO A 199 16.75 -10.70 13.08
CA PRO A 199 17.67 -10.44 11.99
C PRO A 199 17.36 -11.36 10.81
N ALA A 200 17.24 -10.79 9.62
CA ALA A 200 17.10 -11.59 8.41
C ALA A 200 18.49 -12.10 8.01
N HIS A 201 18.64 -13.41 7.83
CA HIS A 201 19.92 -14.04 7.50
C HIS A 201 20.09 -14.08 5.99
N ASP A 202 21.24 -13.62 5.50
CA ASP A 202 21.71 -13.95 4.15
C ASP A 202 21.97 -15.47 4.10
N GLY A 203 21.04 -16.21 3.50
CA GLY A 203 21.35 -17.58 3.09
C GLY A 203 22.58 -17.53 2.18
N GLN A 204 23.54 -18.42 2.37
CA GLN A 204 24.88 -18.54 1.71
C GLN A 204 24.89 -18.45 0.15
N GLN A 205 24.17 -17.49 -0.42
CA GLN A 205 24.11 -17.20 -1.85
C GLN A 205 24.71 -15.82 -2.12
N GLU A 206 25.24 -15.64 -3.34
CA GLU A 206 25.94 -14.44 -3.82
C GLU A 206 25.34 -13.14 -3.27
N GLU A 207 26.17 -12.24 -2.76
CA GLU A 207 25.86 -11.04 -1.96
C GLU A 207 24.63 -10.23 -2.40
N GLN A 208 24.34 -10.18 -3.68
CA GLN A 208 23.18 -9.42 -4.21
C GLN A 208 21.84 -10.17 -4.09
N SER A 209 21.84 -11.49 -4.30
CA SER A 209 20.63 -12.31 -4.17
C SER A 209 20.22 -12.47 -2.70
N GLY A 210 21.19 -12.57 -1.79
CA GLY A 210 20.96 -12.67 -0.34
C GLY A 210 20.29 -11.42 0.22
N LEU A 211 20.75 -10.23 -0.13
CA LEU A 211 20.16 -8.97 0.37
C LEU A 211 18.69 -8.77 -0.08
N CYS A 212 18.36 -9.13 -1.32
CA CYS A 212 16.98 -9.08 -1.80
C CYS A 212 16.08 -10.04 -1.02
N THR A 213 16.55 -11.25 -0.74
CA THR A 213 15.79 -12.25 0.04
C THR A 213 15.59 -11.79 1.49
N ALA A 214 16.63 -11.29 2.15
CA ALA A 214 16.58 -10.77 3.51
C ALA A 214 15.62 -9.56 3.63
N ARG A 215 15.65 -8.66 2.64
CA ARG A 215 14.70 -7.53 2.57
C ARG A 215 13.26 -8.01 2.40
N LEU A 216 12.99 -8.98 1.52
CA LEU A 216 11.64 -9.50 1.33
C LEU A 216 11.11 -10.18 2.60
N GLU A 217 11.94 -10.95 3.30
CA GLU A 217 11.59 -11.56 4.59
C GLU A 217 11.21 -10.48 5.62
N ARG A 218 12.01 -9.43 5.75
CA ARG A 218 11.74 -8.29 6.63
C ARG A 218 10.44 -7.58 6.25
N LEU A 219 10.23 -7.32 4.95
CA LEU A 219 9.02 -6.68 4.44
C LEU A 219 7.80 -7.55 4.68
N THR A 220 7.91 -8.87 4.54
CA THR A 220 6.84 -9.82 4.85
C THR A 220 6.41 -9.74 6.32
N GLY A 221 7.37 -9.62 7.23
CA GLY A 221 7.11 -9.44 8.67
C GLY A 221 6.37 -8.15 9.02
N ILE A 222 6.53 -7.09 8.22
CA ILE A 222 5.96 -5.76 8.47
C ILE A 222 4.70 -5.50 7.63
N MET A 223 4.72 -5.83 6.34
CA MET A 223 3.65 -5.53 5.38
C MET A 223 2.66 -6.69 5.20
N GLY A 224 2.98 -7.86 5.72
CA GLY A 224 2.17 -9.07 5.65
C GLY A 224 2.48 -9.98 4.47
N ARG A 225 1.97 -11.23 4.54
CA ARG A 225 2.17 -12.25 3.50
C ARG A 225 1.52 -11.86 2.17
N ASP A 226 0.33 -11.25 2.22
CA ASP A 226 -0.35 -10.78 1.00
C ASP A 226 0.56 -9.90 0.15
N PHE A 227 1.38 -9.04 0.80
CA PHE A 227 2.34 -8.22 0.08
C PHE A 227 3.44 -9.09 -0.56
N ALA A 228 4.03 -10.02 0.19
CA ALA A 228 5.10 -10.88 -0.32
C ALA A 228 4.65 -11.72 -1.53
N ASP A 229 3.45 -12.28 -1.47
CA ASP A 229 2.88 -13.13 -2.52
C ASP A 229 2.52 -12.35 -3.80
N ASN A 230 2.32 -11.03 -3.67
CA ASN A 230 1.95 -10.14 -4.77
C ASN A 230 2.99 -9.04 -5.05
N ALA A 231 4.20 -9.16 -4.50
CA ALA A 231 5.27 -8.20 -4.71
C ALA A 231 6.03 -8.50 -6.01
N MET A 232 6.33 -7.42 -6.73
CA MET A 232 7.21 -7.41 -7.88
C MET A 232 8.58 -6.89 -7.43
N PRO A 233 9.69 -7.58 -7.69
CA PRO A 233 11.02 -7.05 -7.44
C PRO A 233 11.29 -5.86 -8.39
N ILE A 234 11.86 -4.80 -7.84
CA ILE A 234 12.26 -3.62 -8.59
C ILE A 234 13.77 -3.50 -8.50
N GLU A 235 14.44 -3.50 -9.64
CA GLU A 235 15.86 -3.23 -9.74
C GLU A 235 16.13 -2.41 -11.00
N ALA A 236 16.78 -1.26 -10.83
CA ALA A 236 17.19 -0.42 -11.94
C ALA A 236 18.41 0.42 -11.55
N ILE A 237 19.28 0.65 -12.52
CA ILE A 237 20.46 1.51 -12.36
C ILE A 237 20.45 2.51 -13.50
N ARG A 238 20.67 3.77 -13.17
CA ARG A 238 20.85 4.82 -14.17
C ARG A 238 21.95 5.77 -13.68
N GLU A 239 23.01 5.87 -14.47
CA GLU A 239 24.24 6.57 -14.07
C GLU A 239 24.77 5.99 -12.75
N ALA A 240 24.92 6.82 -11.71
CA ALA A 240 25.37 6.39 -10.39
C ALA A 240 24.24 6.17 -9.37
N VAL A 241 22.98 6.25 -9.81
CA VAL A 241 21.79 6.07 -8.96
C VAL A 241 21.24 4.67 -9.14
N ARG A 242 21.09 3.94 -8.03
CA ARG A 242 20.51 2.60 -8.00
C ARG A 242 19.17 2.62 -7.27
N LEU A 243 18.16 2.00 -7.87
CA LEU A 243 16.84 1.76 -7.28
C LEU A 243 16.67 0.26 -7.07
N THR A 244 16.33 -0.14 -5.86
CA THR A 244 15.98 -1.53 -5.51
C THR A 244 14.71 -1.55 -4.66
N GLY A 245 14.10 -2.72 -4.50
CA GLY A 245 12.97 -2.89 -3.59
C GLY A 245 11.84 -3.73 -4.16
N TYR A 246 10.64 -3.50 -3.67
CA TYR A 246 9.45 -4.24 -4.01
C TYR A 246 8.24 -3.34 -4.15
N ALA A 247 7.41 -3.64 -5.12
CA ALA A 247 6.15 -2.94 -5.37
C ALA A 247 5.03 -3.94 -5.57
N SER A 248 3.83 -3.66 -5.07
CA SER A 248 2.69 -4.57 -5.22
C SER A 248 2.14 -4.59 -6.64
N LEU A 249 1.57 -5.71 -7.05
CA LEU A 249 0.63 -5.74 -8.17
C LEU A 249 -0.47 -4.69 -7.95
N PRO A 250 -0.98 -4.03 -8.99
CA PRO A 250 -2.03 -3.02 -8.85
C PRO A 250 -3.32 -3.56 -8.22
N THR A 251 -3.60 -4.84 -8.36
CA THR A 251 -4.72 -5.54 -7.71
C THR A 251 -4.60 -5.58 -6.18
N LEU A 252 -3.39 -5.43 -5.62
CA LEU A 252 -3.15 -5.28 -4.19
C LEU A 252 -2.87 -3.81 -3.86
N ASN A 253 -3.89 -3.06 -3.53
CA ASN A 253 -3.84 -1.63 -3.22
C ASN A 253 -4.54 -1.30 -1.90
N ARG A 254 -4.37 -0.07 -1.42
CA ARG A 254 -4.98 0.45 -0.18
C ARG A 254 -5.67 1.79 -0.46
N GLY A 255 -6.67 2.14 0.37
CA GLY A 255 -7.35 3.44 0.31
C GLY A 255 -6.53 4.61 0.89
N ASN A 256 -5.28 4.38 1.32
CA ASN A 256 -4.39 5.42 1.82
C ASN A 256 -2.93 5.07 1.55
N ALA A 257 -2.04 6.06 1.65
CA ALA A 257 -0.60 5.94 1.39
C ALA A 257 0.22 5.38 2.58
N ALA A 258 -0.40 4.78 3.61
CA ALA A 258 0.29 4.32 4.82
C ALA A 258 1.32 3.21 4.54
N MET A 259 1.11 2.41 3.49
CA MET A 259 1.99 1.32 3.08
C MET A 259 2.94 1.72 1.94
N GLN A 260 3.31 3.00 1.86
CA GLN A 260 4.33 3.50 0.94
C GLN A 260 5.59 3.86 1.72
N PHE A 261 6.63 3.06 1.55
CA PHE A 261 7.90 3.21 2.23
C PHE A 261 8.99 3.54 1.21
N LEU A 262 9.62 4.70 1.38
CA LEU A 262 10.64 5.21 0.48
C LEU A 262 11.90 5.49 1.29
N PHE A 263 13.04 5.06 0.77
CA PHE A 263 14.33 5.18 1.44
C PHE A 263 15.36 5.81 0.50
N VAL A 264 16.21 6.67 1.04
CA VAL A 264 17.36 7.25 0.34
C VAL A 264 18.60 7.04 1.21
N ASN A 265 19.58 6.31 0.69
CA ASN A 265 20.80 5.95 1.41
C ASN A 265 20.51 5.37 2.82
N GLY A 266 19.60 4.42 2.92
CA GLY A 266 19.16 3.79 4.17
C GLY A 266 18.26 4.65 5.07
N ARG A 267 17.97 5.90 4.71
CA ARG A 267 17.09 6.79 5.50
C ARG A 267 15.66 6.74 5.01
N PRO A 268 14.67 6.53 5.89
CA PRO A 268 13.26 6.64 5.52
C PRO A 268 12.90 8.11 5.21
N VAL A 269 12.31 8.35 4.02
CA VAL A 269 11.93 9.68 3.55
C VAL A 269 10.46 9.76 3.18
N ARG A 270 9.90 10.98 3.22
CA ARG A 270 8.56 11.32 2.74
C ARG A 270 8.66 12.52 1.79
N ASP A 271 9.33 12.30 0.68
CA ASP A 271 9.59 13.34 -0.30
C ASP A 271 8.48 13.41 -1.35
N LYS A 272 8.05 14.64 -1.70
CA LYS A 272 6.96 14.87 -2.66
C LYS A 272 7.29 14.42 -4.07
N LEU A 273 8.56 14.53 -4.48
CA LEU A 273 9.01 14.10 -5.80
C LEU A 273 8.91 12.59 -5.93
N LEU A 274 9.38 11.85 -4.92
CA LEU A 274 9.36 10.38 -4.92
C LEU A 274 7.92 9.85 -4.88
N VAL A 275 7.05 10.43 -4.03
CA VAL A 275 5.63 10.09 -3.97
C VAL A 275 4.93 10.41 -5.30
N GLY A 276 5.25 11.56 -5.92
CA GLY A 276 4.74 11.95 -7.22
C GLY A 276 5.20 11.03 -8.35
N ALA A 277 6.46 10.57 -8.32
CA ALA A 277 6.98 9.58 -9.27
C ALA A 277 6.27 8.24 -9.15
N LEU A 278 6.08 7.76 -7.91
CA LEU A 278 5.32 6.53 -7.62
C LEU A 278 3.89 6.62 -8.16
N ARG A 279 3.19 7.72 -7.85
CA ARG A 279 1.82 7.94 -8.35
C ARG A 279 1.77 8.01 -9.88
N GLY A 280 2.76 8.66 -10.51
CA GLY A 280 2.88 8.73 -11.97
C GLY A 280 3.12 7.37 -12.63
N ALA A 281 3.85 6.46 -11.97
CA ALA A 281 4.08 5.11 -12.47
C ALA A 281 2.81 4.24 -12.45
N TYR A 282 1.99 4.37 -11.41
CA TYR A 282 0.75 3.58 -11.24
C TYR A 282 -0.50 4.25 -11.80
N ARG A 283 -0.39 5.41 -12.42
CA ARG A 283 -1.52 6.21 -12.90
C ARG A 283 -2.43 5.47 -13.87
N ASP A 284 -1.84 4.67 -14.76
CA ASP A 284 -2.57 3.90 -15.77
C ASP A 284 -3.19 2.61 -15.20
N PHE A 285 -3.02 2.33 -13.91
CA PHE A 285 -3.35 1.05 -13.26
C PHE A 285 -4.22 1.19 -12.01
N LEU A 286 -4.25 2.35 -11.38
CA LEU A 286 -4.96 2.58 -10.13
C LEU A 286 -5.83 3.82 -10.23
N ALA A 287 -7.04 3.74 -9.69
CA ALA A 287 -7.88 4.89 -9.48
C ALA A 287 -7.20 5.94 -8.58
N SER A 288 -7.62 7.19 -8.68
CA SER A 288 -6.98 8.34 -8.01
C SER A 288 -7.00 8.25 -6.47
N ASP A 289 -7.97 7.54 -5.89
CA ASP A 289 -8.17 7.28 -4.47
C ASP A 289 -7.45 6.02 -3.97
N ARG A 290 -6.72 5.30 -4.84
CA ARG A 290 -6.03 4.05 -4.52
C ARG A 290 -4.51 4.22 -4.53
N TYR A 291 -3.86 3.49 -3.62
CA TYR A 291 -2.43 3.59 -3.37
C TYR A 291 -1.79 2.20 -3.43
N PRO A 292 -0.70 2.01 -4.22
CA PRO A 292 0.05 0.75 -4.22
C PRO A 292 0.79 0.59 -2.89
N MET A 293 1.04 -0.66 -2.50
CA MET A 293 1.97 -0.97 -1.41
C MET A 293 3.37 -1.08 -1.98
N VAL A 294 4.31 -0.32 -1.44
CA VAL A 294 5.70 -0.31 -1.94
C VAL A 294 6.72 -0.14 -0.83
N ALA A 295 7.90 -0.71 -1.03
CA ALA A 295 9.12 -0.44 -0.28
C ALA A 295 10.27 -0.27 -1.27
N LEU A 296 10.69 0.97 -1.53
CA LEU A 296 11.71 1.31 -2.52
C LEU A 296 12.94 1.93 -1.84
N PHE A 297 14.10 1.46 -2.23
CA PHE A 297 15.41 1.88 -1.72
C PHE A 297 16.20 2.50 -2.85
N LEU A 298 16.58 3.75 -2.65
CA LEU A 298 17.34 4.55 -3.61
C LEU A 298 18.74 4.82 -3.04
N ASP A 299 19.74 4.30 -3.70
CA ASP A 299 21.13 4.55 -3.38
C ASP A 299 21.65 5.63 -4.34
N VAL A 300 22.07 6.77 -3.77
CA VAL A 300 22.47 7.98 -4.48
C VAL A 300 23.85 8.40 -3.99
N PRO A 301 24.77 8.82 -4.86
CA PRO A 301 26.04 9.39 -4.43
C PRO A 301 25.82 10.55 -3.44
N PRO A 302 26.62 10.66 -2.36
CA PRO A 302 26.43 11.69 -1.33
C PRO A 302 26.44 13.13 -1.88
N ASP A 303 27.20 13.41 -2.91
CA ASP A 303 27.29 14.71 -3.58
C ASP A 303 26.09 15.03 -4.49
N ALA A 304 25.22 14.04 -4.76
CA ALA A 304 24.04 14.18 -5.60
C ALA A 304 22.74 14.36 -4.80
N VAL A 305 22.78 14.29 -3.45
CA VAL A 305 21.62 14.46 -2.57
C VAL A 305 21.97 15.28 -1.33
N ASP A 306 21.16 16.30 -1.06
CA ASP A 306 21.20 17.03 0.21
C ASP A 306 20.11 16.48 1.15
N VAL A 307 20.53 15.92 2.27
CA VAL A 307 19.66 15.34 3.32
C VAL A 307 19.41 16.33 4.47
N ASN A 308 20.07 17.49 4.49
CA ASN A 308 19.95 18.51 5.54
C ASN A 308 18.89 19.58 5.21
N VAL A 309 17.78 19.19 4.62
CA VAL A 309 16.71 20.11 4.18
C VAL A 309 15.70 20.38 5.31
N HIS A 310 15.37 19.37 6.11
CA HIS A 310 14.36 19.44 7.16
C HIS A 310 14.92 18.95 8.52
N PRO A 311 14.54 19.55 9.67
CA PRO A 311 15.02 19.10 10.98
C PRO A 311 14.80 17.61 11.25
N ALA A 312 13.63 17.07 10.86
CA ALA A 312 13.31 15.64 11.00
C ALA A 312 13.95 14.76 9.92
N LYS A 313 14.70 15.34 8.97
CA LYS A 313 15.40 14.62 7.86
C LYS A 313 14.46 13.75 7.01
N THR A 314 13.19 14.12 6.91
CA THR A 314 12.18 13.37 6.14
C THR A 314 12.10 13.79 4.67
N GLU A 315 12.61 14.97 4.34
CA GLU A 315 12.68 15.50 2.98
C GLU A 315 14.12 15.57 2.52
N VAL A 316 14.35 15.34 1.25
CA VAL A 316 15.67 15.38 0.62
C VAL A 316 15.62 16.24 -0.64
N ARG A 317 16.76 16.80 -1.04
CA ARG A 317 16.85 17.54 -2.29
C ARG A 317 17.86 16.85 -3.21
N PHE A 318 17.40 16.39 -4.34
CA PHE A 318 18.25 15.78 -5.36
C PHE A 318 18.86 16.85 -6.27
N ARG A 319 20.12 16.68 -6.63
CA ARG A 319 20.81 17.51 -7.63
C ARG A 319 20.13 17.41 -9.00
N ASP A 320 19.76 16.19 -9.41
CA ASP A 320 18.98 15.90 -10.61
C ASP A 320 17.66 15.20 -10.26
N ALA A 321 16.62 16.00 -10.05
CA ALA A 321 15.27 15.54 -9.76
C ALA A 321 14.65 14.80 -10.95
N GLY A 322 15.01 15.16 -12.19
CA GLY A 322 14.50 14.56 -13.42
C GLY A 322 15.01 13.13 -13.60
N LEU A 323 16.31 12.89 -13.36
CA LEU A 323 16.94 11.57 -13.40
C LEU A 323 16.27 10.62 -12.40
N VAL A 324 16.12 11.04 -11.13
CA VAL A 324 15.52 10.22 -10.08
C VAL A 324 14.08 9.89 -10.41
N ARG A 325 13.28 10.88 -10.82
CA ARG A 325 11.89 10.67 -11.24
C ARG A 325 11.80 9.70 -12.42
N GLY A 326 12.62 9.91 -13.44
CA GLY A 326 12.65 9.06 -14.63
C GLY A 326 13.05 7.62 -14.33
N LEU A 327 14.01 7.41 -13.42
CA LEU A 327 14.44 6.08 -12.97
C LEU A 327 13.28 5.35 -12.27
N ILE A 328 12.61 5.98 -11.30
CA ILE A 328 11.51 5.38 -10.55
C ILE A 328 10.33 5.04 -11.46
N VAL A 329 9.89 6.00 -12.28
CA VAL A 329 8.75 5.80 -13.21
C VAL A 329 9.08 4.71 -14.22
N GLY A 330 10.28 4.73 -14.81
CA GLY A 330 10.71 3.74 -15.80
C GLY A 330 10.79 2.33 -15.22
N ALA A 331 11.44 2.16 -14.07
CA ALA A 331 11.59 0.86 -13.41
C ALA A 331 10.24 0.25 -13.00
N LEU A 332 9.36 1.05 -12.40
CA LEU A 332 8.03 0.59 -12.01
C LEU A 332 7.17 0.24 -13.22
N LYS A 333 7.16 1.08 -14.27
CA LYS A 333 6.41 0.76 -15.50
C LYS A 333 6.93 -0.50 -16.19
N HIS A 334 8.24 -0.72 -16.19
CA HIS A 334 8.85 -1.94 -16.73
C HIS A 334 8.40 -3.19 -15.96
N ALA A 335 8.50 -3.17 -14.63
CA ALA A 335 8.05 -4.28 -13.78
C ALA A 335 6.55 -4.55 -13.92
N LEU A 336 5.73 -3.48 -14.00
CA LEU A 336 4.29 -3.60 -14.24
C LEU A 336 3.98 -4.20 -15.62
N ALA A 337 4.78 -3.88 -16.64
CA ALA A 337 4.62 -4.45 -17.98
C ALA A 337 4.97 -5.94 -18.02
N GLU A 338 6.04 -6.37 -17.36
CA GLU A 338 6.43 -7.79 -17.29
C GLU A 338 5.41 -8.65 -16.53
N THR A 339 4.73 -8.07 -15.55
CA THR A 339 3.74 -8.78 -14.73
C THR A 339 2.29 -8.56 -15.20
N GLY A 340 2.09 -7.89 -16.34
CA GLY A 340 0.81 -7.38 -16.83
C GLY A 340 -0.33 -8.39 -17.02
N HIS A 341 -0.06 -9.69 -16.92
CA HIS A 341 -1.06 -10.77 -16.99
C HIS A 341 -1.31 -11.45 -15.63
N ARG A 342 -0.69 -10.99 -14.53
CA ARG A 342 -0.86 -11.62 -13.22
C ARG A 342 -1.95 -10.92 -12.42
N ALA A 343 -3.02 -11.65 -12.08
CA ALA A 343 -3.96 -11.21 -11.06
C ALA A 343 -3.39 -11.49 -9.66
N SER A 344 -3.85 -10.73 -8.67
CA SER A 344 -3.45 -10.92 -7.27
C SER A 344 -3.93 -12.26 -6.73
N THR A 345 -3.06 -13.05 -6.09
CA THR A 345 -3.41 -14.29 -5.38
C THR A 345 -4.38 -14.04 -4.23
N SER A 346 -4.35 -12.85 -3.61
CA SER A 346 -5.28 -12.48 -2.53
C SER A 346 -6.74 -12.41 -3.01
N ALA A 347 -7.00 -12.08 -4.27
CA ALA A 347 -8.34 -12.15 -4.84
C ALA A 347 -8.81 -13.60 -5.02
N ALA A 348 -7.91 -14.51 -5.39
CA ALA A 348 -8.18 -15.94 -5.47
C ALA A 348 -8.44 -16.54 -4.07
N ASP A 349 -7.62 -16.22 -3.07
CA ASP A 349 -7.81 -16.66 -1.69
C ASP A 349 -9.10 -16.13 -1.06
N ALA A 350 -9.47 -14.89 -1.33
CA ALA A 350 -10.74 -14.32 -0.89
C ALA A 350 -11.93 -15.02 -1.55
N ALA A 351 -11.84 -15.34 -2.84
CA ALA A 351 -12.86 -16.13 -3.55
C ALA A 351 -12.97 -17.53 -2.97
N LEU A 352 -11.84 -18.21 -2.74
CA LEU A 352 -11.80 -19.53 -2.10
C LEU A 352 -12.36 -19.50 -0.66
N GLY A 353 -12.06 -18.45 0.12
CA GLY A 353 -12.59 -18.23 1.45
C GLY A 353 -14.12 -18.08 1.46
N ALA A 354 -14.68 -17.42 0.45
CA ALA A 354 -16.13 -17.26 0.27
C ALA A 354 -16.83 -18.57 -0.12
N PHE A 355 -16.14 -19.51 -0.75
CA PHE A 355 -16.66 -20.86 -1.09
C PHE A 355 -16.56 -21.85 0.07
N ARG A 356 -15.84 -21.56 1.15
CA ARG A 356 -15.88 -22.41 2.35
C ARG A 356 -17.26 -22.28 2.97
N ALA A 357 -18.08 -23.33 2.83
CA ALA A 357 -19.30 -23.47 3.60
C ALA A 357 -18.92 -23.33 5.08
N GLU A 358 -19.60 -22.45 5.81
CA GLU A 358 -19.52 -22.41 7.27
C GLU A 358 -19.90 -23.78 7.80
N GLY A 359 -18.88 -24.63 7.98
CA GLY A 359 -19.01 -25.89 8.69
C GLY A 359 -19.29 -25.56 10.14
N SER A 360 -20.56 -25.45 10.48
CA SER A 360 -21.04 -25.47 11.85
C SER A 360 -20.51 -26.73 12.53
N ALA A 361 -19.35 -26.64 13.13
CA ALA A 361 -18.89 -27.58 14.13
C ALA A 361 -19.59 -27.26 15.47
N ALA A 362 -20.91 -27.39 15.49
CA ALA A 362 -21.63 -27.60 16.71
C ALA A 362 -21.24 -29.00 17.20
N ALA A 363 -20.30 -29.04 18.14
CA ALA A 363 -19.92 -30.23 18.87
C ALA A 363 -21.18 -30.78 19.58
N PHE A 364 -21.79 -31.80 19.02
CA PHE A 364 -22.77 -32.62 19.72
C PHE A 364 -22.03 -33.36 20.84
N LYS A 365 -22.11 -32.83 22.08
CA LYS A 365 -21.85 -33.60 23.27
C LYS A 365 -22.94 -34.65 23.40
N SER A 366 -22.59 -35.89 23.18
CA SER A 366 -23.39 -37.04 23.55
C SER A 366 -23.56 -37.10 25.08
N GLY A 367 -24.71 -36.66 25.55
CA GLY A 367 -25.18 -36.89 26.93
C GLY A 367 -26.30 -37.91 26.92
N SER A 368 -26.08 -39.03 27.57
CA SER A 368 -27.04 -40.12 27.75
C SER A 368 -28.31 -39.67 28.48
N PRO A 369 -29.44 -40.35 28.27
CA PRO A 369 -30.75 -39.93 28.79
C PRO A 369 -30.96 -40.35 30.24
N SER A 370 -31.40 -39.45 31.08
CA SER A 370 -32.11 -39.83 32.31
C SER A 370 -33.54 -39.28 32.29
N SER A 371 -34.42 -40.20 32.50
CA SER A 371 -35.89 -40.09 32.60
C SER A 371 -36.37 -39.14 33.70
N SER A 372 -37.35 -38.28 33.43
CA SER A 372 -38.52 -38.04 34.26
C SER A 372 -39.46 -37.02 33.62
N SER A 373 -40.68 -37.46 33.30
CA SER A 373 -41.88 -36.61 33.09
C SER A 373 -42.49 -36.30 34.46
N PRO A 374 -43.59 -35.47 34.61
CA PRO A 374 -44.43 -34.77 33.64
C PRO A 374 -44.91 -33.37 34.08
N ALA A 375 -45.77 -32.80 33.23
CA ALA A 375 -46.77 -31.70 33.42
C ALA A 375 -46.28 -30.34 32.86
N GLY A 376 -46.93 -29.65 31.97
CA GLY A 376 -48.31 -29.45 31.63
C GLY A 376 -48.44 -28.06 31.00
N PHE A 377 -49.32 -27.95 30.01
CA PHE A 377 -50.00 -26.74 29.50
C PHE A 377 -49.25 -25.67 28.68
N GLY A 378 -49.82 -25.51 27.47
CA GLY A 378 -49.71 -24.28 26.70
C GLY A 378 -49.75 -24.44 25.19
N SER A 379 -50.94 -24.88 24.66
CA SER A 379 -51.22 -24.86 23.22
C SER A 379 -51.44 -23.41 22.74
N SER A 380 -50.64 -22.96 21.79
CA SER A 380 -50.98 -21.81 20.96
C SER A 380 -51.15 -22.24 19.51
N PRO A 381 -52.17 -21.74 18.80
CA PRO A 381 -52.62 -22.32 17.53
C PRO A 381 -51.69 -21.94 16.39
N VAL A 382 -51.24 -22.95 15.67
CA VAL A 382 -50.55 -22.79 14.37
C VAL A 382 -51.60 -22.38 13.34
N HIS A 383 -51.43 -21.23 12.71
CA HIS A 383 -52.27 -20.76 11.62
C HIS A 383 -52.20 -21.74 10.42
N PRO A 384 -53.35 -22.20 9.87
CA PRO A 384 -53.38 -23.20 8.78
C PRO A 384 -52.93 -22.68 7.40
N GLY A 385 -52.50 -21.44 7.30
CA GLY A 385 -52.21 -20.80 6.00
C GLY A 385 -50.81 -21.07 5.39
N LEU A 386 -49.85 -21.55 6.18
CA LEU A 386 -48.49 -21.76 5.68
C LEU A 386 -48.25 -23.15 5.08
N ALA A 387 -48.94 -24.17 5.59
CA ALA A 387 -48.88 -25.53 5.05
C ALA A 387 -49.55 -25.67 3.68
N GLN A 388 -50.64 -24.94 3.44
CA GLN A 388 -51.34 -24.91 2.16
C GLN A 388 -50.56 -24.13 1.07
N ARG A 389 -49.77 -23.12 1.44
CA ARG A 389 -48.90 -22.41 0.49
C ARG A 389 -47.69 -23.24 0.08
N ALA A 390 -47.12 -24.05 0.95
CA ALA A 390 -46.04 -24.96 0.60
C ALA A 390 -46.46 -26.07 -0.37
N HIS A 391 -47.71 -26.57 -0.26
CA HIS A 391 -48.27 -27.57 -1.20
C HIS A 391 -48.60 -26.98 -2.58
N ALA A 392 -48.92 -25.70 -2.69
CA ALA A 392 -49.19 -25.04 -3.98
C ALA A 392 -47.94 -24.83 -4.84
N PHE A 393 -46.76 -24.85 -4.25
CA PHE A 393 -45.49 -24.75 -4.98
C PHE A 393 -45.00 -26.09 -5.58
N HIS A 394 -45.65 -27.21 -5.27
CA HIS A 394 -45.23 -28.55 -5.74
C HIS A 394 -46.21 -29.21 -6.70
N GLN A 395 -47.22 -28.50 -7.22
CA GLN A 395 -48.06 -29.03 -8.30
C GLN A 395 -47.50 -28.57 -9.66
N PRO A 396 -47.22 -29.47 -10.60
CA PRO A 396 -46.80 -29.09 -11.93
C PRO A 396 -47.98 -28.46 -12.69
N HIS A 397 -47.92 -27.18 -12.95
CA HIS A 397 -48.80 -26.55 -13.90
C HIS A 397 -48.37 -26.93 -15.33
N PRO A 398 -49.24 -27.45 -16.18
CA PRO A 398 -49.01 -27.60 -17.59
C PRO A 398 -49.23 -26.24 -18.26
N SER A 399 -48.21 -25.45 -18.41
CA SER A 399 -48.26 -24.25 -19.22
C SER A 399 -47.08 -24.23 -20.19
N HIS A 400 -47.47 -24.21 -21.44
CA HIS A 400 -46.68 -24.09 -22.64
C HIS A 400 -45.59 -22.99 -22.55
N LEU A 401 -44.38 -23.38 -22.20
CA LEU A 401 -43.17 -22.64 -22.50
C LEU A 401 -42.24 -23.59 -23.28
N PRO A 402 -42.02 -23.40 -24.60
CA PRO A 402 -41.38 -24.38 -25.46
C PRO A 402 -39.87 -24.50 -25.29
N HIS A 403 -39.22 -23.86 -24.33
CA HIS A 403 -37.74 -23.78 -24.31
C HIS A 403 -37.06 -23.99 -22.96
N LEU A 404 -37.70 -24.56 -21.92
CA LEU A 404 -37.09 -24.82 -20.64
C LEU A 404 -36.72 -26.29 -20.36
N ASN A 405 -36.88 -27.18 -21.33
CA ASN A 405 -36.47 -28.60 -21.27
C ASN A 405 -35.25 -28.90 -22.18
N ALA A 406 -34.46 -27.91 -22.55
CA ALA A 406 -33.12 -28.23 -23.04
C ALA A 406 -32.30 -28.66 -21.80
N ALA A 407 -31.95 -29.94 -21.72
CA ALA A 407 -30.85 -30.40 -20.88
C ALA A 407 -29.68 -29.43 -21.11
N PRO A 408 -28.90 -29.10 -20.05
CA PRO A 408 -27.71 -28.26 -20.28
C PRO A 408 -26.93 -28.90 -21.42
N ASP A 409 -26.84 -28.22 -22.55
CA ASP A 409 -26.14 -28.71 -23.74
C ASP A 409 -24.64 -28.68 -23.45
N ALA A 410 -24.21 -29.65 -22.66
CA ALA A 410 -22.81 -29.94 -22.40
C ALA A 410 -22.18 -30.76 -23.54
N ARG A 411 -22.84 -30.78 -24.70
CA ARG A 411 -22.20 -31.28 -25.94
C ARG A 411 -21.36 -30.17 -26.50
N MET A 412 -20.12 -30.13 -26.04
CA MET A 412 -19.03 -29.51 -26.78
C MET A 412 -19.00 -30.08 -28.19
N ALA A 413 -19.01 -29.21 -29.19
CA ALA A 413 -18.37 -29.52 -30.42
C ALA A 413 -16.89 -29.87 -30.08
N GLU A 414 -16.44 -31.06 -30.39
CA GLU A 414 -15.04 -31.41 -30.50
C GLU A 414 -14.48 -30.64 -31.69
N ASP A 415 -14.32 -29.33 -31.55
CA ASP A 415 -13.50 -28.52 -32.43
C ASP A 415 -12.06 -28.79 -32.03
N ASP A 416 -11.34 -29.37 -32.99
CA ASP A 416 -9.92 -29.63 -33.11
C ASP A 416 -9.07 -28.90 -32.05
N MET A 417 -8.79 -29.61 -30.94
CA MET A 417 -7.88 -29.19 -29.90
C MET A 417 -6.45 -29.37 -30.40
N GLY A 418 -5.99 -28.43 -31.23
CA GLY A 418 -4.56 -28.22 -31.34
C GLY A 418 -4.01 -27.94 -29.94
N GLU A 419 -2.89 -28.51 -29.58
CA GLU A 419 -2.16 -28.32 -28.30
C GLU A 419 -1.66 -26.88 -28.13
N GLU A 420 -2.48 -25.88 -28.37
CA GLU A 420 -2.15 -24.47 -28.05
C GLU A 420 -2.47 -24.21 -26.60
N ASN A 421 -1.42 -24.08 -25.81
CA ASN A 421 -1.51 -23.76 -24.39
C ASN A 421 -1.86 -22.28 -24.22
N TYR A 422 -3.14 -21.96 -24.15
CA TYR A 422 -3.63 -20.59 -23.95
C TYR A 422 -3.53 -20.20 -22.47
N PRO A 423 -2.86 -19.08 -22.14
CA PRO A 423 -2.69 -18.61 -20.75
C PRO A 423 -4.00 -18.46 -19.98
N LEU A 424 -5.05 -17.89 -20.58
CA LEU A 424 -6.38 -17.77 -19.98
C LEU A 424 -7.30 -18.97 -20.28
N GLY A 425 -6.77 -20.02 -20.91
CA GLY A 425 -7.50 -21.26 -21.19
C GLY A 425 -8.56 -21.13 -22.29
N VAL A 426 -9.50 -22.06 -22.27
CA VAL A 426 -10.63 -22.15 -23.21
C VAL A 426 -11.93 -21.93 -22.47
N ALA A 427 -12.77 -21.01 -22.96
CA ALA A 427 -14.07 -20.72 -22.35
C ALA A 427 -14.98 -21.94 -22.37
N ARG A 428 -15.54 -22.30 -21.22
CA ARG A 428 -16.43 -23.47 -21.02
C ARG A 428 -17.85 -23.08 -20.69
N ALA A 429 -18.03 -21.96 -19.98
CA ALA A 429 -19.36 -21.51 -19.55
C ALA A 429 -19.41 -19.99 -19.40
N GLN A 430 -20.63 -19.46 -19.42
CA GLN A 430 -20.95 -18.10 -19.05
C GLN A 430 -21.94 -18.11 -17.88
N LEU A 431 -21.65 -17.35 -16.83
CA LEU A 431 -22.50 -17.22 -15.65
C LEU A 431 -23.16 -15.85 -15.62
N HIS A 432 -24.48 -15.79 -15.44
CA HIS A 432 -25.27 -14.56 -15.33
C HIS A 432 -25.03 -13.53 -16.46
N ALA A 433 -24.65 -13.98 -17.65
CA ALA A 433 -24.24 -13.12 -18.76
C ALA A 433 -23.11 -12.12 -18.42
N THR A 434 -22.46 -12.25 -17.28
CA THR A 434 -21.44 -11.34 -16.74
C THR A 434 -20.07 -12.00 -16.66
N TYR A 435 -20.00 -13.27 -16.24
CA TYR A 435 -18.74 -13.96 -16.00
C TYR A 435 -18.49 -15.06 -17.02
N VAL A 436 -17.26 -15.13 -17.57
CA VAL A 436 -16.79 -16.25 -18.38
C VAL A 436 -15.98 -17.19 -17.50
N VAL A 437 -16.29 -18.48 -17.53
CA VAL A 437 -15.48 -19.53 -16.91
C VAL A 437 -14.68 -20.22 -17.99
N ALA A 438 -13.35 -20.16 -17.90
CA ALA A 438 -12.43 -20.82 -18.80
C ALA A 438 -11.63 -21.89 -18.07
N GLN A 439 -11.29 -22.96 -18.78
CA GLN A 439 -10.45 -24.05 -18.29
C GLN A 439 -9.03 -23.85 -18.79
N THR A 440 -8.07 -23.86 -17.88
CA THR A 440 -6.63 -23.89 -18.16
C THR A 440 -6.08 -25.32 -18.00
N ALA A 441 -4.80 -25.53 -18.27
CA ALA A 441 -4.15 -26.83 -18.10
C ALA A 441 -4.13 -27.30 -16.64
N ASP A 442 -4.11 -26.37 -15.67
CA ASP A 442 -3.88 -26.64 -14.25
C ASP A 442 -4.97 -26.03 -13.32
N GLY A 443 -6.10 -25.55 -13.89
CA GLY A 443 -7.17 -24.95 -13.10
C GLY A 443 -8.31 -24.36 -13.90
N ILE A 444 -8.95 -23.37 -13.33
CA ILE A 444 -10.00 -22.57 -13.98
C ILE A 444 -9.71 -21.08 -13.83
N VAL A 445 -10.14 -20.30 -14.82
CA VAL A 445 -10.11 -18.84 -14.80
C VAL A 445 -11.55 -18.33 -14.88
N ILE A 446 -11.91 -17.42 -14.00
CA ILE A 446 -13.21 -16.73 -14.01
C ILE A 446 -12.93 -15.28 -14.42
N VAL A 447 -13.48 -14.86 -15.56
CA VAL A 447 -13.28 -13.52 -16.14
C VAL A 447 -14.56 -12.71 -15.97
N ASP A 448 -14.43 -11.49 -15.43
CA ASP A 448 -15.49 -10.48 -15.47
C ASP A 448 -15.48 -9.84 -16.86
N GLN A 449 -16.51 -10.14 -17.66
CA GLN A 449 -16.62 -9.65 -19.04
C GLN A 449 -16.68 -8.13 -19.13
N HIS A 450 -17.34 -7.48 -18.17
CA HIS A 450 -17.50 -6.02 -18.16
C HIS A 450 -16.15 -5.35 -17.89
N ALA A 451 -15.48 -5.76 -16.83
CA ALA A 451 -14.15 -5.24 -16.45
C ALA A 451 -13.10 -5.52 -17.54
N ALA A 452 -13.13 -6.70 -18.17
CA ALA A 452 -12.24 -7.03 -19.27
C ALA A 452 -12.51 -6.15 -20.50
N HIS A 453 -13.78 -5.98 -20.88
CA HIS A 453 -14.15 -5.14 -22.03
C HIS A 453 -13.76 -3.67 -21.82
N GLU A 454 -14.03 -3.12 -20.65
CA GLU A 454 -13.60 -1.77 -20.25
C GLU A 454 -12.09 -1.57 -20.49
N ARG A 455 -11.28 -2.50 -20.00
CA ARG A 455 -9.83 -2.44 -20.19
C ARG A 455 -9.40 -2.53 -21.65
N LEU A 456 -9.99 -3.44 -22.42
CA LEU A 456 -9.67 -3.58 -23.83
C LEU A 456 -10.01 -2.32 -24.63
N VAL A 457 -11.16 -1.70 -24.36
CA VAL A 457 -11.56 -0.44 -25.00
C VAL A 457 -10.61 0.69 -24.60
N HIS A 458 -10.26 0.78 -23.33
CA HIS A 458 -9.29 1.75 -22.82
C HIS A 458 -7.95 1.65 -23.59
N GLU A 459 -7.38 0.46 -23.70
CA GLU A 459 -6.11 0.27 -24.42
C GLU A 459 -6.23 0.54 -25.92
N ARG A 460 -7.36 0.22 -26.55
CA ARG A 460 -7.61 0.55 -27.96
C ARG A 460 -7.68 2.08 -28.18
N ILE A 461 -8.37 2.82 -27.31
CA ILE A 461 -8.44 4.29 -27.40
C ILE A 461 -7.04 4.89 -27.23
N LYS A 462 -6.28 4.42 -26.24
CA LYS A 462 -4.91 4.87 -25.98
C LYS A 462 -4.01 4.66 -27.19
N ASN A 463 -4.00 3.44 -27.74
CA ASN A 463 -3.22 3.09 -28.92
C ASN A 463 -3.66 3.90 -30.16
N ALA A 464 -4.95 4.16 -30.33
CA ALA A 464 -5.46 4.97 -31.43
C ALA A 464 -5.01 6.43 -31.32
N MET A 465 -4.98 6.99 -30.12
CA MET A 465 -4.45 8.35 -29.89
C MET A 465 -2.96 8.46 -30.19
N GLU A 466 -2.16 7.44 -29.84
CA GLU A 466 -0.73 7.39 -30.14
C GLU A 466 -0.45 7.23 -31.65
N SER A 467 -1.35 6.56 -32.40
CA SER A 467 -1.17 6.21 -33.82
C SER A 467 -1.82 7.16 -34.83
N GLY A 468 -2.44 8.26 -34.38
CA GLY A 468 -2.97 9.29 -35.33
C GLY A 468 -4.42 9.72 -35.10
N GLY A 469 -5.01 9.36 -33.96
CA GLY A 469 -6.33 9.80 -33.52
C GLY A 469 -7.39 8.68 -33.51
N VAL A 470 -8.43 8.89 -32.71
CA VAL A 470 -9.54 7.96 -32.57
C VAL A 470 -10.51 8.11 -33.74
N GLN A 471 -10.84 7.01 -34.41
CA GLN A 471 -11.85 7.01 -35.46
C GLN A 471 -13.22 7.41 -34.93
N ARG A 472 -13.92 8.28 -35.62
CA ARG A 472 -15.21 8.85 -35.25
C ARG A 472 -16.33 8.23 -36.04
N GLN A 473 -17.49 8.09 -35.41
CA GLN A 473 -18.74 7.67 -36.02
C GLN A 473 -19.76 8.80 -35.88
N GLY A 474 -20.19 9.36 -37.02
CA GLY A 474 -21.26 10.34 -37.04
C GLY A 474 -22.60 9.71 -36.66
N LEU A 475 -23.35 10.39 -35.81
CA LEU A 475 -24.71 9.99 -35.45
C LEU A 475 -25.66 10.40 -36.57
N LEU A 476 -26.53 9.49 -37.03
CA LEU A 476 -27.54 9.78 -38.03
C LEU A 476 -28.51 10.88 -37.56
N ILE A 477 -28.85 10.85 -36.26
CA ILE A 477 -29.61 11.88 -35.58
C ILE A 477 -28.74 12.33 -34.39
N PRO A 478 -28.30 13.62 -34.37
CA PRO A 478 -27.57 14.15 -33.21
C PRO A 478 -28.39 14.06 -31.94
N GLU A 479 -27.77 13.70 -30.84
CA GLU A 479 -28.46 13.52 -29.57
C GLU A 479 -28.27 14.73 -28.66
N VAL A 480 -29.39 15.27 -28.15
CA VAL A 480 -29.40 16.40 -27.22
C VAL A 480 -29.47 15.89 -25.79
N VAL A 481 -28.53 16.37 -24.96
CA VAL A 481 -28.43 16.03 -23.53
C VAL A 481 -28.62 17.28 -22.70
N GLU A 482 -29.68 17.32 -21.91
CA GLU A 482 -29.94 18.41 -20.96
C GLU A 482 -29.05 18.23 -19.70
N LEU A 483 -28.39 19.33 -19.30
CA LEU A 483 -27.47 19.44 -18.20
C LEU A 483 -27.64 20.77 -17.48
N GLU A 484 -27.07 20.88 -16.25
CA GLU A 484 -26.98 22.18 -15.58
C GLU A 484 -25.96 23.10 -16.30
N GLY A 485 -26.20 24.41 -16.31
CA GLY A 485 -25.34 25.38 -17.01
C GLY A 485 -23.82 25.23 -16.71
N PRO A 486 -23.39 25.12 -15.45
CA PRO A 486 -21.96 24.91 -15.14
C PRO A 486 -21.38 23.60 -15.69
N ALA A 487 -22.20 22.55 -15.89
CA ALA A 487 -21.78 21.30 -16.51
C ALA A 487 -21.58 21.45 -18.02
N VAL A 488 -22.47 22.21 -18.68
CA VAL A 488 -22.34 22.57 -20.12
C VAL A 488 -21.03 23.33 -20.31
N ASP A 489 -20.77 24.37 -19.50
CA ASP A 489 -19.56 25.19 -19.63
C ASP A 489 -18.28 24.36 -19.50
N ARG A 490 -18.22 23.41 -18.54
CA ARG A 490 -17.07 22.51 -18.35
C ARG A 490 -16.85 21.60 -19.55
N LEU A 491 -17.91 21.00 -20.09
CA LEU A 491 -17.81 20.12 -21.25
C LEU A 491 -17.36 20.91 -22.52
N ILE A 492 -17.92 22.09 -22.75
CA ILE A 492 -17.56 22.91 -23.89
C ILE A 492 -16.14 23.45 -23.79
N ALA A 493 -15.67 23.81 -22.58
CA ALA A 493 -14.28 24.20 -22.37
C ALA A 493 -13.28 23.11 -22.75
N ARG A 494 -13.70 21.83 -22.77
CA ARG A 494 -12.89 20.68 -23.14
C ARG A 494 -13.29 20.01 -24.46
N ALA A 495 -14.13 20.66 -25.25
CA ALA A 495 -14.68 20.07 -26.48
C ALA A 495 -13.60 19.65 -27.50
N GLU A 496 -12.53 20.42 -27.65
CA GLU A 496 -11.40 20.06 -28.53
C GLU A 496 -10.67 18.80 -28.06
N GLU A 497 -10.40 18.68 -26.75
CA GLU A 497 -9.74 17.50 -26.18
C GLU A 497 -10.65 16.26 -26.27
N LEU A 498 -11.96 16.40 -26.06
CA LEU A 498 -12.94 15.33 -26.24
C LEU A 498 -13.04 14.91 -27.70
N ALA A 499 -12.95 15.87 -28.63
CA ALA A 499 -12.93 15.58 -30.07
C ALA A 499 -11.68 14.79 -30.50
N GLU A 500 -10.51 15.01 -29.89
CA GLU A 500 -9.31 14.17 -30.09
C GLU A 500 -9.56 12.70 -29.70
N MET A 501 -10.38 12.48 -28.68
CA MET A 501 -10.79 11.14 -28.20
C MET A 501 -11.98 10.57 -29.00
N GLY A 502 -12.46 11.28 -30.02
CA GLY A 502 -13.51 10.82 -30.91
C GLY A 502 -14.93 11.25 -30.51
N LEU A 503 -15.09 12.05 -29.43
CA LEU A 503 -16.39 12.56 -28.97
C LEU A 503 -16.56 14.03 -29.40
N VAL A 504 -17.42 14.29 -30.38
CA VAL A 504 -17.69 15.64 -30.86
C VAL A 504 -19.02 16.13 -30.32
N LEU A 505 -18.96 17.23 -29.54
CA LEU A 505 -20.12 17.87 -28.94
C LEU A 505 -20.09 19.39 -29.11
N GLU A 506 -21.25 20.00 -29.10
CA GLU A 506 -21.45 21.43 -29.23
C GLU A 506 -22.48 21.93 -28.22
N ALA A 507 -22.39 23.19 -27.82
CA ALA A 507 -23.42 23.80 -26.97
C ALA A 507 -24.77 23.92 -27.73
N PHE A 508 -25.85 23.59 -27.02
CA PHE A 508 -27.21 23.72 -27.54
C PHE A 508 -28.09 24.51 -26.59
N GLY A 509 -28.05 25.84 -26.69
CA GLY A 509 -28.67 26.73 -25.72
C GLY A 509 -27.91 26.82 -24.39
N GLU A 510 -28.57 27.35 -23.35
CA GLU A 510 -27.93 27.60 -22.03
C GLU A 510 -27.88 26.38 -21.11
N GLY A 511 -28.57 25.28 -21.42
CA GLY A 511 -28.71 24.13 -20.53
C GLY A 511 -28.63 22.78 -21.23
N ALA A 512 -28.00 22.68 -22.41
CA ALA A 512 -27.85 21.42 -23.12
C ALA A 512 -26.60 21.37 -24.00
N VAL A 513 -26.14 20.17 -24.29
CA VAL A 513 -25.15 19.88 -25.34
C VAL A 513 -25.74 18.98 -26.40
N VAL A 514 -25.30 19.13 -27.64
CA VAL A 514 -25.64 18.21 -28.74
C VAL A 514 -24.41 17.39 -29.10
N VAL A 515 -24.53 16.07 -29.08
CA VAL A 515 -23.49 15.12 -29.51
C VAL A 515 -23.71 14.79 -30.98
N ARG A 516 -22.68 15.00 -31.80
CA ARG A 516 -22.70 14.74 -33.24
C ARG A 516 -21.96 13.49 -33.67
N GLU A 517 -20.81 13.23 -33.03
CA GLU A 517 -19.96 12.09 -33.33
C GLU A 517 -19.52 11.42 -32.06
N THR A 518 -19.35 10.10 -32.11
CA THR A 518 -18.87 9.27 -31.01
C THR A 518 -17.67 8.44 -31.47
N PRO A 519 -16.80 7.96 -30.54
CA PRO A 519 -15.73 7.05 -30.92
C PRO A 519 -16.28 5.77 -31.52
N ALA A 520 -15.88 5.47 -32.78
CA ALA A 520 -16.36 4.28 -33.49
C ALA A 520 -16.06 2.96 -32.77
N LEU A 521 -15.03 2.94 -31.93
CA LEU A 521 -14.62 1.79 -31.13
C LEU A 521 -15.66 1.39 -30.06
N LEU A 522 -16.53 2.30 -29.64
CA LEU A 522 -17.51 2.04 -28.58
C LEU A 522 -18.78 1.31 -29.09
N GLY A 523 -19.06 1.39 -30.41
CA GLY A 523 -20.25 0.81 -31.00
C GLY A 523 -21.54 1.52 -30.56
N GLU A 524 -22.58 0.78 -30.20
CA GLU A 524 -23.82 1.35 -29.65
C GLU A 524 -23.61 1.72 -28.19
N ILE A 525 -23.80 2.97 -27.83
CA ILE A 525 -23.55 3.49 -26.47
C ILE A 525 -24.77 4.25 -25.92
N ASP A 526 -24.89 4.31 -24.61
CA ASP A 526 -25.80 5.23 -23.92
C ASP A 526 -25.17 6.63 -23.86
N ILE A 527 -25.44 7.46 -24.88
CA ILE A 527 -24.87 8.79 -25.03
C ILE A 527 -25.27 9.69 -23.84
N LYS A 528 -26.52 9.60 -23.35
CA LYS A 528 -27.01 10.46 -22.26
C LYS A 528 -26.33 10.14 -20.95
N GLY A 529 -26.18 8.85 -20.64
CA GLY A 529 -25.43 8.40 -19.48
C GLY A 529 -23.98 8.86 -19.56
N LEU A 530 -23.31 8.59 -20.69
CA LEU A 530 -21.92 8.97 -20.93
C LEU A 530 -21.65 10.47 -20.69
N ILE A 531 -22.48 11.34 -21.26
CA ILE A 531 -22.28 12.80 -21.14
C ILE A 531 -22.49 13.29 -19.71
N ARG A 532 -23.42 12.68 -18.95
CA ARG A 532 -23.62 13.01 -17.53
C ARG A 532 -22.44 12.58 -16.69
N ASP A 533 -21.97 11.36 -16.85
CA ASP A 533 -20.82 10.85 -16.11
C ASP A 533 -19.55 11.64 -16.43
N LEU A 534 -19.33 12.01 -17.71
CA LEU A 534 -18.22 12.89 -18.09
C LEU A 534 -18.33 14.28 -17.45
N ALA A 535 -19.55 14.84 -17.35
CA ALA A 535 -19.76 16.13 -16.72
C ALA A 535 -19.46 16.10 -15.22
N ASP A 536 -19.78 14.98 -14.54
CA ASP A 536 -19.48 14.74 -13.13
C ASP A 536 -17.98 14.51 -12.93
N ASP A 537 -17.34 13.68 -13.75
CA ASP A 537 -15.88 13.47 -13.73
C ASP A 537 -15.11 14.78 -13.91
N LEU A 538 -15.55 15.64 -14.85
CA LEU A 538 -14.95 16.95 -15.07
C LEU A 538 -15.18 17.92 -13.91
N ALA A 539 -16.24 17.74 -13.12
CA ALA A 539 -16.46 18.53 -11.90
C ALA A 539 -15.45 18.21 -10.80
N GLU A 540 -14.98 16.96 -10.73
CA GLU A 540 -13.98 16.50 -9.76
C GLU A 540 -12.53 16.76 -10.22
N MET A 541 -12.33 17.08 -11.51
CA MET A 541 -11.01 17.32 -12.08
C MET A 541 -10.52 18.74 -11.79
N ASP A 542 -9.22 18.85 -11.46
CA ASP A 542 -8.55 20.15 -11.33
C ASP A 542 -8.46 20.84 -12.70
N GLU A 543 -8.94 22.07 -12.82
CA GLU A 543 -8.99 22.85 -14.07
C GLU A 543 -7.61 23.05 -14.73
N ALA A 544 -6.52 22.93 -13.95
CA ALA A 544 -5.15 23.10 -14.44
C ALA A 544 -4.59 21.91 -15.24
N LEU A 545 -5.25 20.75 -15.25
CA LEU A 545 -4.76 19.54 -15.92
C LEU A 545 -5.54 19.29 -17.22
N SER A 546 -4.82 18.99 -18.31
CA SER A 546 -5.45 18.58 -19.58
C SER A 546 -6.08 17.17 -19.46
N LEU A 547 -7.12 16.91 -20.26
CA LEU A 547 -7.74 15.57 -20.33
C LEU A 547 -6.76 14.48 -20.79
N ARG A 548 -5.75 14.81 -21.58
CA ARG A 548 -4.64 13.92 -21.92
C ARG A 548 -3.90 13.41 -20.68
N ASN A 549 -3.78 14.26 -19.66
CA ASN A 549 -3.16 13.88 -18.40
C ASN A 549 -4.05 12.96 -17.54
N ARG A 550 -5.35 12.92 -17.81
CA ARG A 550 -6.34 12.07 -17.16
C ARG A 550 -7.06 11.12 -18.14
N LEU A 551 -6.35 10.76 -19.20
CA LEU A 551 -6.86 9.87 -20.24
C LEU A 551 -7.48 8.58 -19.68
N GLY A 552 -6.88 8.03 -18.62
CA GLY A 552 -7.38 6.83 -17.94
C GLY A 552 -8.81 6.98 -17.45
N ASP A 553 -9.09 8.08 -16.75
CA ASP A 553 -10.40 8.34 -16.13
C ASP A 553 -11.47 8.54 -17.22
N VAL A 554 -11.16 9.35 -18.24
CA VAL A 554 -12.08 9.62 -19.36
C VAL A 554 -12.32 8.37 -20.22
N CYS A 555 -11.28 7.60 -20.52
CA CYS A 555 -11.42 6.35 -21.27
C CYS A 555 -12.21 5.30 -20.50
N ALA A 556 -12.10 5.27 -19.17
CA ALA A 556 -12.91 4.38 -18.33
C ALA A 556 -14.40 4.74 -18.45
N SER A 557 -14.76 6.03 -18.33
CA SER A 557 -16.14 6.50 -18.51
C SER A 557 -16.66 6.19 -19.92
N LEU A 558 -15.86 6.42 -20.97
CA LEU A 558 -16.20 6.05 -22.34
C LEU A 558 -16.43 4.53 -22.50
N ALA A 559 -15.58 3.70 -21.90
CA ALA A 559 -15.65 2.25 -22.00
C ALA A 559 -16.86 1.65 -21.24
N CYS A 560 -17.20 2.18 -20.05
CA CYS A 560 -18.34 1.74 -19.26
C CYS A 560 -19.69 1.84 -20.00
N HIS A 561 -19.82 2.81 -20.90
CA HIS A 561 -21.05 3.03 -21.69
C HIS A 561 -21.10 2.21 -22.98
N SER A 562 -20.07 1.42 -23.29
CA SER A 562 -20.07 0.52 -24.45
C SER A 562 -20.87 -0.75 -24.16
N SER A 563 -21.72 -1.17 -25.11
CA SER A 563 -22.55 -2.37 -24.92
C SER A 563 -21.74 -3.66 -25.08
N VAL A 564 -21.76 -4.50 -24.05
CA VAL A 564 -21.23 -5.89 -24.13
C VAL A 564 -22.34 -6.81 -24.64
N ARG A 565 -22.23 -7.31 -25.86
CA ARG A 565 -23.17 -8.32 -26.38
C ARG A 565 -22.73 -9.70 -25.95
N ALA A 566 -23.55 -10.38 -25.15
CA ALA A 566 -23.38 -11.77 -24.76
C ALA A 566 -23.50 -12.71 -25.96
N GLY A 567 -22.62 -13.72 -26.05
CA GLY A 567 -22.72 -14.84 -27.00
C GLY A 567 -21.65 -14.87 -28.11
N ARG A 568 -21.21 -16.05 -28.49
CA ARG A 568 -20.25 -16.47 -29.55
C ARG A 568 -18.83 -15.92 -29.52
N LYS A 569 -18.45 -14.98 -28.63
CA LYS A 569 -17.11 -14.36 -28.65
C LYS A 569 -16.29 -14.57 -27.37
N MET A 570 -16.67 -15.51 -26.50
CA MET A 570 -15.94 -15.70 -25.23
C MET A 570 -14.46 -16.02 -25.44
N ASN A 571 -14.15 -16.97 -26.34
CA ASN A 571 -12.75 -17.28 -26.69
C ASN A 571 -12.05 -16.12 -27.38
N ALA A 572 -12.76 -15.32 -28.21
CA ALA A 572 -12.18 -14.15 -28.82
C ALA A 572 -11.82 -13.08 -27.77
N LEU A 573 -12.68 -12.89 -26.76
CA LEU A 573 -12.39 -12.00 -25.62
C LEU A 573 -11.11 -12.47 -24.88
N LEU A 574 -10.99 -13.76 -24.58
CA LEU A 574 -9.81 -14.31 -23.90
C LEU A 574 -8.54 -14.11 -24.73
N ARG A 575 -8.58 -14.39 -26.03
CA ARG A 575 -7.43 -14.16 -26.94
C ARG A 575 -7.05 -12.69 -27.02
N GLU A 576 -8.03 -11.81 -27.06
CA GLU A 576 -7.79 -10.37 -27.06
C GLU A 576 -7.18 -9.89 -25.74
N MET A 577 -7.66 -10.41 -24.61
CA MET A 577 -7.06 -10.14 -23.30
C MET A 577 -5.60 -10.61 -23.24
N GLU A 578 -5.28 -11.79 -23.78
CA GLU A 578 -3.90 -12.31 -23.82
C GLU A 578 -2.98 -11.46 -24.72
N ALA A 579 -3.52 -10.88 -25.78
CA ALA A 579 -2.77 -10.00 -26.68
C ALA A 579 -2.65 -8.56 -26.16
N THR A 580 -3.49 -8.16 -25.18
CA THR A 580 -3.56 -6.79 -24.70
C THR A 580 -2.74 -6.65 -23.41
N PRO A 581 -1.75 -5.75 -23.37
CA PRO A 581 -1.00 -5.45 -22.14
C PRO A 581 -1.95 -5.07 -21.00
N HIS A 582 -1.62 -5.51 -19.78
CA HIS A 582 -2.34 -5.16 -18.56
C HIS A 582 -3.82 -5.56 -18.51
N SER A 583 -4.25 -6.50 -19.33
CA SER A 583 -5.63 -7.00 -19.36
C SER A 583 -6.08 -7.70 -18.07
N GLY A 584 -5.17 -8.03 -17.15
CA GLY A 584 -5.47 -8.64 -15.85
C GLY A 584 -6.18 -7.72 -14.84
N GLN A 585 -6.38 -6.43 -15.17
CA GLN A 585 -7.06 -5.47 -14.33
C GLN A 585 -7.82 -4.42 -15.15
N CYS A 586 -8.94 -3.90 -14.63
CA CYS A 586 -9.67 -2.81 -15.25
C CYS A 586 -8.99 -1.45 -14.98
N SER A 587 -9.51 -0.38 -15.59
CA SER A 587 -9.03 1.00 -15.42
C SER A 587 -9.08 1.48 -13.94
N HIS A 588 -9.96 0.91 -13.13
CA HIS A 588 -10.14 1.21 -11.71
C HIS A 588 -9.27 0.32 -10.78
N GLY A 589 -8.37 -0.51 -11.33
CA GLY A 589 -7.48 -1.39 -10.57
C GLY A 589 -8.14 -2.63 -9.98
N ARG A 590 -9.35 -3.00 -10.43
CA ARG A 590 -10.00 -4.26 -10.05
C ARG A 590 -9.49 -5.39 -10.94
N PRO A 591 -9.31 -6.61 -10.43
CA PRO A 591 -8.96 -7.75 -11.26
C PRO A 591 -10.06 -8.01 -12.30
N THR A 592 -9.67 -8.19 -13.56
CA THR A 592 -10.58 -8.58 -14.64
C THR A 592 -10.82 -10.08 -14.68
N TYR A 593 -9.93 -10.87 -14.07
CA TYR A 593 -10.09 -12.31 -13.90
C TYR A 593 -9.46 -12.81 -12.60
N VAL A 594 -9.92 -13.96 -12.14
CA VAL A 594 -9.37 -14.70 -11.00
C VAL A 594 -9.03 -16.11 -11.47
N GLU A 595 -7.83 -16.57 -11.13
CA GLU A 595 -7.36 -17.92 -11.41
C GLU A 595 -7.49 -18.79 -10.16
N LEU A 596 -8.08 -19.99 -10.31
CA LEU A 596 -8.20 -20.99 -9.26
C LEU A 596 -7.45 -22.24 -9.72
N LYS A 597 -6.33 -22.55 -9.07
CA LYS A 597 -5.54 -23.74 -9.38
C LYS A 597 -6.27 -25.01 -8.96
N LEU A 598 -6.07 -26.10 -9.69
CA LEU A 598 -6.75 -27.38 -9.42
C LEU A 598 -6.50 -27.87 -7.99
N HIS A 599 -5.26 -27.74 -7.49
CA HIS A 599 -4.92 -28.16 -6.14
C HIS A 599 -5.66 -27.37 -5.04
N ASP A 600 -5.99 -26.08 -5.29
CA ASP A 600 -6.76 -25.27 -4.33
C ASP A 600 -8.23 -25.63 -4.38
N ILE A 601 -8.75 -25.93 -5.58
CA ILE A 601 -10.09 -26.46 -5.74
C ILE A 601 -10.21 -27.81 -5.03
N GLU A 602 -9.24 -28.73 -5.17
CA GLU A 602 -9.22 -30.03 -4.49
C GLU A 602 -9.21 -29.91 -2.97
N LYS A 603 -8.48 -28.92 -2.42
CA LYS A 603 -8.49 -28.61 -0.98
C LYS A 603 -9.89 -28.22 -0.47
N LEU A 604 -10.71 -27.51 -1.26
CA LEU A 604 -12.08 -27.18 -0.88
C LEU A 604 -12.94 -28.43 -0.68
N PHE A 605 -12.66 -29.49 -1.44
CA PHE A 605 -13.37 -30.77 -1.33
C PHE A 605 -12.69 -31.78 -0.39
N GLY A 606 -11.65 -31.33 0.35
CA GLY A 606 -10.96 -32.20 1.30
C GLY A 606 -10.17 -33.34 0.67
N ARG A 607 -9.79 -33.23 -0.61
CA ARG A 607 -9.09 -34.30 -1.34
C ARG A 607 -7.57 -34.31 -1.13
N ARG A 608 -6.98 -33.32 -0.44
CA ARG A 608 -5.61 -33.33 0.14
C ARG A 608 -5.48 -32.33 1.26
#